data_bbede1ed40edd15fae727a51ae7b6b89
#
_entry.id   bbede1ed40edd15fae727a51ae7b6b89
#
_cell.length_a   1.000
_cell.length_b   1.000
_cell.length_c   1.000
_cell.angle_alpha   90.00
_cell.angle_beta   90.00
_cell.angle_gamma   90.00
#
_symmetry.space_group_name_H-M   'P 1'
#
loop_
_entity.id
_entity.type
_entity.pdbx_description
1 polymer ?
#
loop_
_entity_poly.entity_id
_entity_poly.type
_entity_poly.pdbx_seq_one_letter_code
_entity_poly.pdbx_strand_id
1 'polypeptide(L)'
;ILSSGVSFRRLMWPYFISSLLIAMLSLGLNLWVIPVTSQKQVAFEAKYLKKRQNIRYDRHIYRQIEPGLFAYVRGYSGSDQRASFLALEQYKGNQMVATLEAAEAKFDPETRHWTAERYTTRTFDIDRTEHFEKHTKLDTLINLDATELGRVNELIKTLKIGPLSQFISQQKAKGSNMIGLIEVER
;
A
#
# COMPACT_ATOMS: atom_id res chain seq x y z
N ILE A 1 41.57 11.08 35.81
CA ILE A 1 41.88 11.17 34.36
C ILE A 1 42.14 12.63 33.97
N LEU A 2 41.33 13.60 34.43
CA LEU A 2 41.56 15.03 34.19
C LEU A 2 42.80 15.58 34.92
N SER A 3 43.25 14.94 35.98
CA SER A 3 44.45 15.33 36.73
C SER A 3 45.75 14.79 36.13
N SER A 4 45.70 13.93 35.10
CA SER A 4 46.87 13.34 34.42
C SER A 4 47.36 14.15 33.23
N GLY A 5 46.82 15.36 32.97
CA GLY A 5 47.26 16.24 31.89
C GLY A 5 46.92 15.78 30.45
N VAL A 6 46.10 14.70 30.30
CA VAL A 6 45.67 14.23 29.00
C VAL A 6 44.51 15.10 28.50
N SER A 7 44.68 15.70 27.32
CA SER A 7 43.64 16.56 26.76
C SER A 7 42.38 15.75 26.42
N PHE A 8 41.19 16.27 26.73
CA PHE A 8 39.90 15.67 26.48
C PHE A 8 39.74 15.20 25.03
N ARG A 9 40.26 15.94 24.07
CA ARG A 9 40.24 15.55 22.64
C ARG A 9 40.96 14.24 22.36
N ARG A 10 42.11 13.98 23.02
CA ARG A 10 42.86 12.72 22.87
C ARG A 10 42.10 11.55 23.45
N LEU A 11 41.38 11.78 24.54
CA LEU A 11 40.54 10.73 25.17
C LEU A 11 39.34 10.40 24.29
N MET A 12 38.69 11.35 23.64
CA MET A 12 37.52 11.17 22.82
C MET A 12 37.80 10.55 21.46
N TRP A 13 39.01 10.67 20.93
CA TRP A 13 39.34 10.21 19.58
C TRP A 13 39.13 8.71 19.34
N PRO A 14 39.56 7.80 20.23
CA PRO A 14 39.30 6.36 20.06
C PRO A 14 37.80 6.03 20.05
N TYR A 15 36.98 6.70 20.88
CA TYR A 15 35.54 6.48 20.92
C TYR A 15 34.88 6.98 19.61
N PHE A 16 35.34 8.08 19.07
CA PHE A 16 34.85 8.60 17.80
C PHE A 16 35.15 7.62 16.64
N ILE A 17 36.37 7.09 16.57
CA ILE A 17 36.75 6.10 15.54
C ILE A 17 35.90 4.83 15.66
N SER A 18 35.74 4.29 16.85
CA SER A 18 34.94 3.07 17.05
C SER A 18 33.48 3.28 16.75
N SER A 19 32.89 4.41 17.14
CA SER A 19 31.50 4.74 16.81
C SER A 19 31.28 4.95 15.31
N LEU A 20 32.24 5.59 14.62
CA LEU A 20 32.20 5.78 13.18
C LEU A 20 32.24 4.44 12.43
N LEU A 21 33.10 3.54 12.91
CA LEU A 21 33.22 2.21 12.30
C LEU A 21 31.94 1.38 12.46
N ILE A 22 31.33 1.40 13.64
CA ILE A 22 30.03 0.77 13.89
C ILE A 22 28.93 1.40 13.02
N ALA A 23 28.90 2.72 12.90
CA ALA A 23 27.94 3.43 12.07
C ALA A 23 28.06 3.05 10.60
N MET A 24 29.29 2.99 10.06
CA MET A 24 29.54 2.56 8.67
C MET A 24 29.11 1.10 8.45
N LEU A 25 29.41 0.20 9.39
CA LEU A 25 29.01 -1.19 9.31
C LEU A 25 27.48 -1.33 9.32
N SER A 26 26.83 -0.63 10.23
CA SER A 26 25.36 -0.59 10.33
C SER A 26 24.72 -0.05 9.04
N LEU A 27 25.29 1.01 8.48
CA LEU A 27 24.83 1.58 7.22
C LEU A 27 24.96 0.58 6.06
N GLY A 28 26.09 -0.11 5.96
CA GLY A 28 26.31 -1.15 4.94
C GLY A 28 25.32 -2.31 5.07
N LEU A 29 25.06 -2.78 6.29
CA LEU A 29 24.05 -3.80 6.55
C LEU A 29 22.64 -3.37 6.12
N ASN A 30 22.25 -2.16 6.48
CA ASN A 30 20.93 -1.62 6.11
C ASN A 30 20.75 -1.46 4.60
N LEU A 31 21.79 -0.99 3.90
CA LEU A 31 21.67 -0.69 2.47
C LEU A 31 21.77 -1.93 1.58
N TRP A 32 22.55 -2.94 1.98
CA TRP A 32 22.89 -4.05 1.10
C TRP A 32 22.37 -5.40 1.61
N VAL A 33 22.55 -5.69 2.88
CA VAL A 33 22.24 -7.02 3.43
C VAL A 33 20.74 -7.17 3.68
N ILE A 34 20.12 -6.21 4.31
CA ILE A 34 18.69 -6.26 4.67
C ILE A 34 17.79 -6.42 3.44
N PRO A 35 17.94 -5.65 2.34
CA PRO A 35 17.07 -5.84 1.17
C PRO A 35 17.22 -7.21 0.52
N VAL A 36 18.44 -7.75 0.46
CA VAL A 36 18.69 -9.07 -0.13
C VAL A 36 18.11 -10.19 0.73
N THR A 37 18.26 -10.08 2.04
CA THR A 37 17.72 -11.05 3.00
C THR A 37 16.20 -11.03 3.02
N SER A 38 15.59 -9.85 3.00
CA SER A 38 14.13 -9.68 2.95
C SER A 38 13.53 -10.31 1.70
N GLN A 39 14.17 -10.17 0.54
CA GLN A 39 13.72 -10.84 -0.69
C GLN A 39 13.69 -12.37 -0.54
N LYS A 40 14.74 -12.95 0.04
CA LYS A 40 14.80 -14.40 0.30
C LYS A 40 13.77 -14.85 1.33
N GLN A 41 13.56 -14.05 2.37
CA GLN A 41 12.55 -14.32 3.39
C GLN A 41 11.15 -14.32 2.78
N VAL A 42 10.80 -13.32 2.01
CA VAL A 42 9.48 -13.23 1.33
C VAL A 42 9.29 -14.41 0.36
N ALA A 43 10.31 -14.79 -0.39
CA ALA A 43 10.26 -15.96 -1.28
C ALA A 43 10.05 -17.26 -0.49
N PHE A 44 10.73 -17.43 0.63
CA PHE A 44 10.59 -18.58 1.52
C PHE A 44 9.19 -18.63 2.15
N GLU A 45 8.72 -17.50 2.69
CA GLU A 45 7.37 -17.39 3.26
C GLU A 45 6.29 -17.68 2.21
N ALA A 46 6.46 -17.17 0.99
CA ALA A 46 5.53 -17.45 -0.11
C ALA A 46 5.49 -18.94 -0.44
N LYS A 47 6.63 -19.65 -0.42
CA LYS A 47 6.72 -21.06 -0.77
C LYS A 47 6.22 -21.99 0.33
N TYR A 48 6.53 -21.70 1.60
CA TYR A 48 6.31 -22.65 2.69
C TYR A 48 5.20 -22.24 3.68
N LEU A 49 4.98 -20.95 3.90
CA LEU A 49 4.04 -20.46 4.90
C LEU A 49 2.72 -19.97 4.30
N LYS A 50 2.71 -19.41 3.09
CA LYS A 50 1.50 -18.87 2.46
C LYS A 50 0.45 -19.91 2.06
N LYS A 51 0.80 -21.17 2.01
CA LYS A 51 -0.20 -22.26 1.86
C LYS A 51 -1.17 -22.32 3.05
N ARG A 52 -0.84 -21.71 4.18
CA ARG A 52 -1.65 -21.70 5.42
C ARG A 52 -2.13 -20.31 5.87
N GLN A 53 -1.58 -19.22 5.33
CA GLN A 53 -1.91 -17.84 5.75
C GLN A 53 -2.39 -16.98 4.59
N ASN A 54 -3.36 -17.50 3.84
CA ASN A 54 -3.93 -16.79 2.69
C ASN A 54 -4.93 -15.69 3.08
N ILE A 55 -4.79 -15.11 4.29
CA ILE A 55 -5.66 -14.05 4.78
C ILE A 55 -4.79 -12.85 5.21
N ARG A 56 -4.09 -12.24 4.26
CA ARG A 56 -3.67 -10.85 4.45
C ARG A 56 -4.63 -9.97 3.66
N TYR A 57 -5.66 -9.52 4.37
CA TYR A 57 -6.50 -8.44 3.90
C TYR A 57 -5.67 -7.15 3.95
N ASP A 58 -5.29 -6.61 2.80
CA ASP A 58 -4.94 -5.20 2.75
C ASP A 58 -6.22 -4.44 3.15
N ARG A 59 -6.13 -3.68 4.23
CA ARG A 59 -7.27 -2.99 4.81
C ARG A 59 -7.28 -1.54 4.38
N HIS A 60 -8.48 -1.05 4.04
CA HIS A 60 -8.73 0.37 3.79
C HIS A 60 -7.91 0.97 2.65
N ILE A 61 -7.97 0.35 1.47
CA ILE A 61 -7.32 0.85 0.27
C ILE A 61 -8.23 1.91 -0.36
N TYR A 62 -7.71 3.12 -0.50
CA TYR A 62 -8.37 4.22 -1.20
C TYR A 62 -7.52 4.66 -2.38
N ARG A 63 -8.07 4.61 -3.60
CA ARG A 63 -7.31 4.89 -4.82
C ARG A 63 -8.15 5.66 -5.82
N GLN A 64 -7.56 6.67 -6.43
CA GLN A 64 -8.15 7.32 -7.59
C GLN A 64 -7.94 6.44 -8.83
N ILE A 65 -9.04 6.09 -9.50
CA ILE A 65 -9.07 5.26 -10.71
C ILE A 65 -9.00 6.16 -11.96
N GLU A 66 -9.81 7.21 -11.94
CA GLU A 66 -9.90 8.22 -12.99
C GLU A 66 -10.06 9.60 -12.36
N PRO A 67 -9.84 10.69 -13.11
CA PRO A 67 -10.08 12.02 -12.59
C PRO A 67 -11.51 12.16 -12.04
N GLY A 68 -11.62 12.38 -10.72
CA GLY A 68 -12.91 12.49 -10.03
C GLY A 68 -13.57 11.15 -9.65
N LEU A 69 -13.01 10.00 -10.00
CA LEU A 69 -13.52 8.68 -9.61
C LEU A 69 -12.54 7.98 -8.67
N PHE A 70 -13.02 7.65 -7.48
CA PHE A 70 -12.23 6.99 -6.45
C PHE A 70 -12.83 5.62 -6.13
N ALA A 71 -11.95 4.65 -5.90
CA ALA A 71 -12.33 3.34 -5.37
C ALA A 71 -11.83 3.19 -3.93
N TYR A 72 -12.70 2.71 -3.08
CA TYR A 72 -12.38 2.30 -1.73
C TYR A 72 -12.64 0.81 -1.56
N VAL A 73 -11.64 0.08 -1.09
CA VAL A 73 -11.72 -1.34 -0.77
C VAL A 73 -11.38 -1.53 0.70
N ARG A 74 -12.30 -2.07 1.50
CA ARG A 74 -12.07 -2.29 2.95
C ARG A 74 -11.07 -3.40 3.19
N GLY A 75 -11.14 -4.47 2.43
CA GLY A 75 -10.24 -5.61 2.52
C GLY A 75 -10.29 -6.43 1.25
N TYR A 76 -9.13 -6.93 0.82
CA TYR A 76 -9.01 -7.77 -0.36
C TYR A 76 -8.29 -9.08 -0.02
N SER A 77 -8.90 -10.19 -0.42
CA SER A 77 -8.31 -11.53 -0.32
C SER A 77 -7.76 -11.95 -1.69
N GLY A 78 -6.44 -12.03 -1.81
CA GLY A 78 -5.80 -12.46 -3.06
C GLY A 78 -6.02 -13.94 -3.39
N SER A 79 -6.35 -14.79 -2.39
CA SER A 79 -6.64 -16.22 -2.60
C SER A 79 -7.97 -16.45 -3.28
N ASP A 80 -8.99 -15.70 -2.87
CA ASP A 80 -10.35 -15.85 -3.33
C ASP A 80 -10.74 -14.79 -4.35
N GLN A 81 -9.80 -13.84 -4.59
CA GLN A 81 -9.98 -12.69 -5.48
C GLN A 81 -11.24 -11.87 -5.13
N ARG A 82 -11.50 -11.74 -3.82
CA ARG A 82 -12.69 -11.08 -3.29
C ARG A 82 -12.33 -9.86 -2.45
N ALA A 83 -13.09 -8.79 -2.67
CA ALA A 83 -13.13 -7.63 -1.80
C ALA A 83 -14.29 -7.78 -0.80
N SER A 84 -14.01 -7.54 0.48
CA SER A 84 -15.03 -7.60 1.54
C SER A 84 -15.96 -6.39 1.55
N PHE A 85 -15.59 -5.33 0.89
CA PHE A 85 -16.40 -4.15 0.63
C PHE A 85 -15.73 -3.33 -0.48
N LEU A 86 -16.51 -2.93 -1.47
CA LEU A 86 -16.09 -2.06 -2.57
C LEU A 86 -17.01 -0.85 -2.62
N ALA A 87 -16.44 0.35 -2.58
CA ALA A 87 -17.16 1.57 -2.88
C ALA A 87 -16.48 2.30 -4.03
N LEU A 88 -17.29 2.85 -4.93
CA LEU A 88 -16.87 3.77 -6.00
C LEU A 88 -17.51 5.11 -5.73
N GLU A 89 -16.69 6.14 -5.60
CA GLU A 89 -17.12 7.49 -5.30
C GLU A 89 -16.79 8.41 -6.46
N GLN A 90 -17.80 9.08 -6.99
CA GLN A 90 -17.65 10.04 -8.07
C GLN A 90 -17.76 11.48 -7.54
N TYR A 91 -16.73 12.25 -7.84
CA TYR A 91 -16.66 13.66 -7.47
C TYR A 91 -16.69 14.56 -8.70
N LYS A 92 -17.40 15.68 -8.60
CA LYS A 92 -17.37 16.76 -9.58
C LYS A 92 -16.85 18.03 -8.88
N GLY A 93 -15.59 18.34 -9.15
CA GLY A 93 -14.87 19.35 -8.35
C GLY A 93 -14.67 18.85 -6.90
N ASN A 94 -15.24 19.54 -5.94
CA ASN A 94 -15.13 19.19 -4.52
C ASN A 94 -16.42 18.59 -3.93
N GLN A 95 -17.38 18.23 -4.78
CA GLN A 95 -18.67 17.67 -4.37
C GLN A 95 -18.80 16.23 -4.84
N MET A 96 -19.22 15.33 -3.95
CA MET A 96 -19.61 13.97 -4.29
C MET A 96 -20.94 14.02 -5.02
N VAL A 97 -21.01 13.43 -6.21
CA VAL A 97 -22.22 13.40 -7.05
C VAL A 97 -22.85 12.02 -7.11
N ALA A 98 -22.06 10.98 -6.92
CA ALA A 98 -22.58 9.62 -6.88
C ALA A 98 -21.65 8.72 -6.04
N THR A 99 -22.22 7.70 -5.41
CA THR A 99 -21.49 6.59 -4.82
C THR A 99 -22.17 5.27 -5.15
N LEU A 100 -21.35 4.26 -5.38
CA LEU A 100 -21.76 2.87 -5.55
C LEU A 100 -21.12 2.07 -4.42
N GLU A 101 -21.89 1.30 -3.69
CA GLU A 101 -21.42 0.47 -2.58
C GLU A 101 -21.85 -0.98 -2.78
N ALA A 102 -20.88 -1.89 -2.73
CA ALA A 102 -21.10 -3.32 -2.75
C ALA A 102 -20.51 -3.96 -1.50
N ALA A 103 -21.29 -4.78 -0.80
CA ALA A 103 -20.85 -5.48 0.41
C ALA A 103 -19.76 -6.51 0.12
N GLU A 104 -19.79 -7.10 -1.06
CA GLU A 104 -18.80 -8.05 -1.56
C GLU A 104 -18.65 -7.88 -3.07
N ALA A 105 -17.40 -7.89 -3.54
CA ALA A 105 -17.08 -7.84 -4.97
C ALA A 105 -16.00 -8.87 -5.29
N LYS A 106 -16.11 -9.54 -6.42
CA LYS A 106 -15.14 -10.50 -6.93
C LYS A 106 -14.44 -9.94 -8.14
N PHE A 107 -13.13 -10.07 -8.17
CA PHE A 107 -12.30 -9.70 -9.32
C PHE A 107 -11.98 -10.92 -10.16
N ASP A 108 -12.13 -10.80 -11.46
CA ASP A 108 -11.68 -11.81 -12.42
C ASP A 108 -10.38 -11.30 -13.10
N PRO A 109 -9.23 -11.96 -12.87
CA PRO A 109 -7.97 -11.52 -13.44
C PRO A 109 -7.85 -11.74 -14.95
N GLU A 110 -8.63 -12.65 -15.53
CA GLU A 110 -8.60 -12.91 -16.97
C GLU A 110 -9.33 -11.81 -17.76
N THR A 111 -10.52 -11.45 -17.29
CA THR A 111 -11.36 -10.43 -17.94
C THR A 111 -11.13 -9.02 -17.37
N ARG A 112 -10.47 -8.90 -16.20
CA ARG A 112 -10.31 -7.66 -15.42
C ARG A 112 -11.63 -7.04 -14.96
N HIS A 113 -12.68 -7.83 -14.89
CA HIS A 113 -13.99 -7.39 -14.44
C HIS A 113 -14.13 -7.54 -12.94
N TRP A 114 -14.86 -6.59 -12.38
CA TRP A 114 -15.37 -6.66 -11.02
C TRP A 114 -16.83 -7.02 -11.05
N THR A 115 -17.19 -8.08 -10.36
CA THR A 115 -18.57 -8.56 -10.25
C THR A 115 -19.05 -8.48 -8.81
N ALA A 116 -20.26 -7.97 -8.59
CA ALA A 116 -20.92 -7.96 -7.29
C ALA A 116 -22.38 -8.39 -7.43
N GLU A 117 -22.83 -9.22 -6.50
CA GLU A 117 -24.20 -9.75 -6.55
C GLU A 117 -25.23 -8.74 -6.03
N ARG A 118 -24.86 -7.85 -5.14
CA ARG A 118 -25.76 -6.83 -4.58
C ARG A 118 -24.99 -5.54 -4.37
N TYR A 119 -25.49 -4.48 -4.94
CA TYR A 119 -24.91 -3.17 -4.75
C TYR A 119 -26.00 -2.10 -4.64
N THR A 120 -25.61 -0.98 -4.10
CA THR A 120 -26.44 0.18 -3.86
C THR A 120 -25.81 1.36 -4.55
N THR A 121 -26.61 2.14 -5.24
CA THR A 121 -26.18 3.43 -5.79
C THR A 121 -26.87 4.56 -5.03
N ARG A 122 -26.11 5.60 -4.72
CA ARG A 122 -26.63 6.89 -4.23
C ARG A 122 -26.17 7.95 -5.19
N THR A 123 -27.11 8.75 -5.64
CA THR A 123 -26.83 9.94 -6.45
C THR A 123 -27.31 11.17 -5.70
N PHE A 124 -26.53 12.23 -5.77
CA PHE A 124 -26.80 13.49 -5.10
C PHE A 124 -27.17 14.54 -6.15
N ASP A 125 -28.36 15.08 -6.06
CA ASP A 125 -28.81 16.17 -6.92
C ASP A 125 -28.23 17.52 -6.47
N ILE A 126 -28.37 18.56 -7.30
CA ILE A 126 -27.89 19.92 -7.03
C ILE A 126 -28.46 20.45 -5.69
N ASP A 127 -29.69 20.08 -5.38
CA ASP A 127 -30.41 20.43 -4.15
C ASP A 127 -30.03 19.55 -2.94
N ARG A 128 -28.98 18.70 -3.06
CA ARG A 128 -28.56 17.69 -2.06
C ARG A 128 -29.63 16.65 -1.72
N THR A 129 -30.63 16.47 -2.59
CA THR A 129 -31.56 15.35 -2.47
C THR A 129 -30.85 14.08 -2.83
N GLU A 130 -30.96 13.06 -1.95
CA GLU A 130 -30.36 11.76 -2.16
C GLU A 130 -31.36 10.82 -2.84
N HIS A 131 -30.94 10.23 -3.95
CA HIS A 131 -31.66 9.13 -4.60
C HIS A 131 -30.92 7.83 -4.34
N PHE A 132 -31.63 6.87 -3.78
CA PHE A 132 -31.09 5.60 -3.35
C PHE A 132 -31.74 4.47 -4.13
N GLU A 133 -30.90 3.67 -4.83
CA GLU A 133 -31.35 2.52 -5.59
C GLU A 133 -30.57 1.27 -5.23
N LYS A 134 -31.28 0.14 -5.14
CA LYS A 134 -30.68 -1.18 -4.90
C LYS A 134 -30.70 -2.00 -6.18
N HIS A 135 -29.58 -2.63 -6.48
CA HIS A 135 -29.38 -3.43 -7.67
C HIS A 135 -28.91 -4.84 -7.32
N THR A 136 -29.23 -5.81 -8.19
CA THR A 136 -28.96 -7.23 -7.92
C THR A 136 -27.68 -7.75 -8.54
N LYS A 137 -27.13 -7.09 -9.56
CA LYS A 137 -25.92 -7.56 -10.23
C LYS A 137 -25.12 -6.38 -10.78
N LEU A 138 -23.85 -6.32 -10.43
CA LEU A 138 -22.83 -5.47 -11.02
C LEU A 138 -21.88 -6.33 -11.83
N ASP A 139 -21.58 -5.93 -13.04
CA ASP A 139 -20.50 -6.48 -13.86
C ASP A 139 -19.88 -5.30 -14.61
N THR A 140 -18.71 -4.88 -14.18
CA THR A 140 -18.09 -3.67 -14.71
C THR A 140 -16.57 -3.79 -14.76
N LEU A 141 -16.00 -3.15 -15.75
CA LEU A 141 -14.57 -3.01 -15.91
C LEU A 141 -14.13 -1.79 -15.13
N ILE A 142 -13.44 -2.01 -14.01
CA ILE A 142 -12.87 -0.95 -13.20
C ILE A 142 -11.35 -1.00 -13.41
N ASN A 143 -10.73 0.11 -13.72
CA ASN A 143 -9.27 0.21 -13.86
C ASN A 143 -8.59 0.16 -12.48
N LEU A 144 -8.97 -0.84 -11.69
CA LEU A 144 -8.42 -1.17 -10.39
C LEU A 144 -7.86 -2.58 -10.47
N ASP A 145 -6.55 -2.70 -10.63
CA ASP A 145 -5.89 -4.01 -10.66
C ASP A 145 -5.82 -4.57 -9.25
N ALA A 146 -6.64 -5.59 -8.99
CA ALA A 146 -6.69 -6.25 -7.69
C ALA A 146 -5.38 -6.97 -7.35
N THR A 147 -4.58 -7.35 -8.33
CA THR A 147 -3.27 -7.99 -8.08
C THR A 147 -2.27 -7.01 -7.48
N GLU A 148 -2.40 -5.72 -7.77
CA GLU A 148 -1.61 -4.67 -7.13
C GLU A 148 -2.03 -4.43 -5.68
N LEU A 149 -3.30 -4.67 -5.33
CA LEU A 149 -3.82 -4.38 -3.98
C LEU A 149 -3.19 -5.27 -2.89
N GLY A 150 -2.85 -6.51 -3.23
CA GLY A 150 -2.28 -7.46 -2.26
C GLY A 150 -0.75 -7.50 -2.21
N ARG A 151 -0.05 -6.82 -3.13
CA ARG A 151 1.42 -6.94 -3.27
C ARG A 151 2.20 -5.70 -2.82
N VAL A 152 1.56 -4.56 -2.66
CA VAL A 152 2.27 -3.28 -2.45
C VAL A 152 3.12 -3.33 -1.18
N ASN A 153 2.59 -3.80 -0.05
CA ASN A 153 3.35 -3.88 1.21
C ASN A 153 4.51 -4.86 1.16
N GLU A 154 4.41 -5.94 0.38
CA GLU A 154 5.51 -6.88 0.19
C GLU A 154 6.58 -6.31 -0.75
N LEU A 155 6.16 -5.62 -1.80
CA LEU A 155 7.07 -4.97 -2.73
C LEU A 155 7.90 -3.88 -2.06
N ILE A 156 7.29 -3.05 -1.21
CA ILE A 156 7.98 -1.97 -0.49
C ILE A 156 9.15 -2.53 0.33
N LYS A 157 8.95 -3.63 1.06
CA LYS A 157 9.98 -4.26 1.90
C LYS A 157 11.13 -4.88 1.11
N THR A 158 10.91 -5.20 -0.15
CA THR A 158 11.90 -5.87 -1.02
C THR A 158 12.62 -4.93 -1.97
N LEU A 159 12.10 -3.71 -2.16
CA LEU A 159 12.69 -2.74 -3.09
C LEU A 159 13.95 -2.09 -2.50
N LYS A 160 15.00 -1.99 -3.32
CA LYS A 160 16.17 -1.17 -3.04
C LYS A 160 15.81 0.33 -3.13
N ILE A 161 16.62 1.19 -2.53
CA ILE A 161 16.37 2.64 -2.44
C ILE A 161 16.11 3.30 -3.80
N GLY A 162 16.85 2.93 -4.85
CA GLY A 162 16.68 3.48 -6.19
C GLY A 162 15.29 3.16 -6.81
N PRO A 163 14.93 1.87 -6.99
CA PRO A 163 13.61 1.46 -7.43
C PRO A 163 12.47 1.96 -6.53
N LEU A 164 12.70 2.07 -5.22
CA LEU A 164 11.72 2.59 -4.27
C LEU A 164 11.36 4.05 -4.55
N SER A 165 12.36 4.89 -4.83
CA SER A 165 12.13 6.32 -5.15
C SER A 165 11.31 6.50 -6.43
N GLN A 166 11.57 5.68 -7.47
CA GLN A 166 10.76 5.67 -8.69
C GLN A 166 9.33 5.19 -8.44
N PHE A 167 9.18 4.16 -7.60
CA PHE A 167 7.86 3.67 -7.22
C PHE A 167 7.06 4.73 -6.46
N ILE A 168 7.68 5.45 -5.51
CA ILE A 168 7.06 6.56 -4.78
C ILE A 168 6.60 7.66 -5.74
N SER A 169 7.43 8.06 -6.71
CA SER A 169 7.08 9.11 -7.66
C SER A 169 5.89 8.69 -8.56
N GLN A 170 5.83 7.44 -8.99
CA GLN A 170 4.70 6.90 -9.76
C GLN A 170 3.41 6.85 -8.91
N GLN A 171 3.49 6.46 -7.64
CA GLN A 171 2.34 6.44 -6.75
C GLN A 171 1.84 7.85 -6.41
N LYS A 172 2.74 8.82 -6.27
CA LYS A 172 2.37 10.24 -6.15
C LYS A 172 1.56 10.74 -7.36
N ALA A 173 1.98 10.37 -8.55
CA ALA A 173 1.26 10.72 -9.77
C ALA A 173 -0.14 10.07 -9.87
N LYS A 174 -0.31 8.89 -9.26
CA LYS A 174 -1.59 8.16 -9.20
C LYS A 174 -2.51 8.59 -8.03
N GLY A 175 -2.13 9.57 -7.22
CA GLY A 175 -2.92 10.05 -6.08
C GLY A 175 -3.15 9.01 -4.97
N SER A 176 -2.23 8.06 -4.83
CA SER A 176 -2.38 6.95 -3.87
C SER A 176 -2.15 7.40 -2.43
N ASN A 177 -3.05 7.04 -1.52
CA ASN A 177 -2.95 7.30 -0.07
C ASN A 177 -1.85 6.48 0.62
N MET A 178 -1.20 5.57 -0.10
CA MET A 178 -0.14 4.70 0.44
C MET A 178 1.19 5.43 0.68
N ILE A 179 1.31 6.69 0.26
CA ILE A 179 2.55 7.48 0.42
C ILE A 179 2.95 7.59 1.89
N GLY A 180 1.99 7.82 2.78
CA GLY A 180 2.24 7.90 4.22
C GLY A 180 2.80 6.61 4.82
N LEU A 181 2.32 5.45 4.37
CA LEU A 181 2.84 4.14 4.81
C LEU A 181 4.27 3.89 4.31
N ILE A 182 4.56 4.33 3.08
CA ILE A 182 5.90 4.18 2.48
C ILE A 182 6.92 5.09 3.18
N GLU A 183 6.51 6.30 3.58
CA GLU A 183 7.37 7.24 4.30
C GLU A 183 7.67 6.80 5.73
N VAL A 184 6.74 6.14 6.41
CA VAL A 184 6.92 5.63 7.78
C VAL A 184 7.84 4.40 7.84
N GLU A 185 7.86 3.55 6.81
CA GLU A 185 8.75 2.37 6.76
C GLU A 185 10.17 2.68 6.25
N ARG A 186 10.48 3.93 5.90
CA ARG A 186 11.79 4.38 5.45
C ARG A 186 12.66 4.90 6.61
#